data_e68f511e2dd5455b4cb0936a8ca0254a
#
_entry.id   e68f511e2dd5455b4cb0936a8ca0254a
#
_cell.length_a   1.000
_cell.length_b   1.000
_cell.length_c   1.000
_cell.angle_alpha   90.00
_cell.angle_beta   90.00
_cell.angle_gamma   90.00
#
_symmetry.space_group_name_H-M   'P 1'
#
loop_
_entity.id
_entity.type
_entity.pdbx_description
1 polymer ?
#
loop_
_entity_poly.entity_id
_entity_poly.type
_entity_poly.pdbx_seq_one_letter_code
_entity_poly.pdbx_strand_id
1 'polypeptide(L)'
;MKKNIFIITGLFLSLSSSINAATIRLSPVNVEILSNQNAASISLYNQSNESADLQVRVFEWRQNAGQDQLISTDEIVVSPPFLKLQPNDSYNLRVVRINPEPISGEKTYRIIIDELPKPIDSRKAAQGVNVLLRSSLPVFVVNKDAITKLSWKIDVNQNTPSLNISNIGNRHALLNSLTLVDTTANKSYPIKVNTVNGYILAEKSKSYSISNFTYQPNHKYSVSLTVNGKKTTL
;
A
#
# COMPACT_ATOMS: atom_id res chain seq x y z
N MET A 1 -35.17 50.37 41.51
CA MET A 1 -35.37 49.79 40.20
C MET A 1 -34.29 48.73 39.98
N LYS A 2 -34.58 47.42 40.14
CA LYS A 2 -33.64 46.30 39.93
C LYS A 2 -33.91 45.71 38.55
N LYS A 3 -32.93 45.79 37.66
CA LYS A 3 -32.97 45.15 36.33
C LYS A 3 -32.56 43.67 36.49
N ASN A 4 -33.49 42.77 36.21
CA ASN A 4 -33.22 41.35 36.11
C ASN A 4 -32.64 41.07 34.69
N ILE A 5 -31.38 40.63 34.62
CA ILE A 5 -30.75 40.11 33.40
C ILE A 5 -31.02 38.60 33.36
N PHE A 6 -31.88 38.19 32.43
CA PHE A 6 -32.07 36.78 32.09
C PHE A 6 -30.91 36.31 31.22
N ILE A 7 -30.07 35.44 31.78
CA ILE A 7 -29.00 34.72 31.02
C ILE A 7 -29.68 33.47 30.42
N ILE A 8 -29.93 33.50 29.13
CA ILE A 8 -30.37 32.34 28.35
C ILE A 8 -29.10 31.56 27.99
N THR A 9 -28.82 30.52 28.77
CA THR A 9 -27.76 29.53 28.45
C THR A 9 -28.30 28.60 27.39
N GLY A 10 -27.99 28.85 26.12
CA GLY A 10 -28.29 27.96 24.99
C GLY A 10 -27.50 26.67 25.09
N LEU A 11 -28.17 25.59 25.44
CA LEU A 11 -27.61 24.22 25.44
C LEU A 11 -27.49 23.76 23.97
N PHE A 12 -26.32 23.92 23.37
CA PHE A 12 -25.98 23.31 22.06
C PHE A 12 -25.83 21.80 22.28
N LEU A 13 -26.89 21.03 22.05
CA LEU A 13 -26.79 19.57 21.84
C LEU A 13 -26.12 19.35 20.49
N SER A 14 -24.80 19.07 20.52
CA SER A 14 -24.07 18.54 19.37
C SER A 14 -24.57 17.11 19.10
N LEU A 15 -25.42 16.96 18.10
CA LEU A 15 -25.74 15.65 17.52
C LEU A 15 -24.48 15.10 16.83
N SER A 16 -23.73 14.30 17.56
CA SER A 16 -22.64 13.49 16.98
C SER A 16 -23.29 12.39 16.14
N SER A 17 -23.47 12.61 14.85
CA SER A 17 -23.84 11.55 13.90
C SER A 17 -22.65 10.56 13.85
N SER A 18 -22.84 9.36 14.37
CA SER A 18 -21.89 8.26 14.20
C SER A 18 -21.82 7.90 12.72
N ILE A 19 -20.76 8.30 12.03
CA ILE A 19 -20.48 7.87 10.67
C ILE A 19 -20.01 6.41 10.78
N ASN A 20 -20.91 5.47 10.51
CA ASN A 20 -20.58 4.06 10.36
C ASN A 20 -19.96 3.86 8.97
N ALA A 21 -18.64 3.96 8.87
CA ALA A 21 -17.93 3.45 7.70
C ALA A 21 -17.83 1.93 7.83
N ALA A 22 -18.18 1.20 6.78
CA ALA A 22 -17.91 -0.24 6.72
C ALA A 22 -16.41 -0.45 6.86
N THR A 23 -15.99 -1.18 7.90
CA THR A 23 -14.58 -1.38 8.20
C THR A 23 -14.26 -2.86 8.11
N ILE A 24 -13.72 -3.27 6.95
CA ILE A 24 -13.16 -4.63 6.80
C ILE A 24 -11.70 -4.57 7.20
N ARG A 25 -11.37 -5.27 8.29
CA ARG A 25 -10.00 -5.44 8.74
C ARG A 25 -9.35 -6.63 8.02
N LEU A 26 -8.14 -6.44 7.53
CA LEU A 26 -7.36 -7.44 6.78
C LEU A 26 -6.09 -7.78 7.57
N SER A 27 -5.76 -9.08 7.65
CA SER A 27 -4.54 -9.56 8.28
C SER A 27 -4.05 -10.87 7.65
N PRO A 28 -2.79 -10.95 7.22
CA PRO A 28 -1.81 -9.87 7.11
C PRO A 28 -2.13 -8.90 5.96
N VAL A 29 -1.55 -7.70 5.99
CA VAL A 29 -1.66 -6.70 4.90
C VAL A 29 -0.60 -6.88 3.81
N ASN A 30 0.30 -7.82 4.01
CA ASN A 30 1.33 -8.25 3.08
C ASN A 30 1.41 -9.78 3.14
N VAL A 31 1.28 -10.44 2.01
CA VAL A 31 1.27 -11.91 1.90
C VAL A 31 2.59 -12.36 1.27
N GLU A 32 3.32 -13.19 1.98
CA GLU A 32 4.51 -13.86 1.44
C GLU A 32 4.29 -15.37 1.41
N ILE A 33 4.53 -15.99 0.26
CA ILE A 33 4.47 -17.43 0.03
C ILE A 33 5.88 -17.86 -0.36
N LEU A 34 6.52 -18.67 0.46
CA LEU A 34 7.82 -19.23 0.09
C LEU A 34 7.69 -20.14 -1.13
N SER A 35 8.72 -20.20 -1.95
CA SER A 35 8.70 -20.97 -3.21
C SER A 35 8.40 -22.46 -3.03
N ASN A 36 8.64 -23.02 -1.83
CA ASN A 36 8.30 -24.39 -1.44
C ASN A 36 6.90 -24.52 -0.80
N GLN A 37 6.14 -23.42 -0.70
CA GLN A 37 4.76 -23.40 -0.19
C GLN A 37 3.78 -23.21 -1.33
N ASN A 38 2.59 -23.81 -1.19
CA ASN A 38 1.55 -23.77 -2.22
C ASN A 38 0.44 -22.77 -1.92
N ALA A 39 0.32 -22.31 -0.68
CA ALA A 39 -0.78 -21.43 -0.28
C ALA A 39 -0.43 -20.58 0.93
N ALA A 40 -1.17 -19.48 1.06
CA ALA A 40 -1.26 -18.66 2.27
C ALA A 40 -2.72 -18.32 2.56
N SER A 41 -2.98 -17.69 3.70
CA SER A 41 -4.32 -17.23 4.08
C SER A 41 -4.31 -15.75 4.46
N ILE A 42 -5.43 -15.08 4.18
CA ILE A 42 -5.71 -13.71 4.61
C ILE A 42 -7.00 -13.76 5.43
N SER A 43 -6.93 -13.31 6.67
CA SER A 43 -8.13 -13.16 7.50
C SER A 43 -8.80 -11.82 7.21
N LEU A 44 -10.10 -11.87 6.94
CA LEU A 44 -10.97 -10.71 6.83
C LEU A 44 -11.86 -10.69 8.07
N TYR A 45 -12.04 -9.52 8.65
CA TYR A 45 -12.94 -9.32 9.78
C TYR A 45 -13.82 -8.10 9.53
N ASN A 46 -15.14 -8.28 9.58
CA ASN A 46 -16.10 -7.22 9.43
C ASN A 46 -16.37 -6.57 10.80
N GLN A 47 -15.84 -5.36 11.00
CA GLN A 47 -16.04 -4.60 12.24
C GLN A 47 -17.34 -3.78 12.25
N SER A 48 -18.12 -3.82 11.16
CA SER A 48 -19.36 -3.08 11.06
C SER A 48 -20.56 -3.87 11.60
N ASN A 49 -21.67 -3.16 11.85
CA ASN A 49 -22.95 -3.75 12.24
C ASN A 49 -23.78 -4.21 11.02
N GLU A 50 -23.22 -4.11 9.80
CA GLU A 50 -23.86 -4.51 8.56
C GLU A 50 -23.05 -5.57 7.83
N SER A 51 -23.72 -6.43 7.05
CA SER A 51 -23.03 -7.37 6.19
C SER A 51 -22.36 -6.64 5.02
N ALA A 52 -21.20 -7.15 4.58
CA ALA A 52 -20.48 -6.68 3.41
C ALA A 52 -20.42 -7.79 2.35
N ASP A 53 -20.77 -7.45 1.10
CA ASP A 53 -20.58 -8.31 -0.05
C ASP A 53 -19.24 -7.94 -0.70
N LEU A 54 -18.34 -8.90 -0.81
CA LEU A 54 -16.96 -8.68 -1.26
C LEU A 54 -16.66 -9.47 -2.53
N GLN A 55 -15.98 -8.81 -3.48
CA GLN A 55 -15.35 -9.45 -4.63
C GLN A 55 -13.83 -9.44 -4.43
N VAL A 56 -13.20 -10.57 -4.63
CA VAL A 56 -11.75 -10.74 -4.51
C VAL A 56 -11.16 -11.18 -5.84
N ARG A 57 -10.18 -10.43 -6.32
CA ARG A 57 -9.48 -10.69 -7.59
C ARG A 57 -7.99 -10.65 -7.37
N VAL A 58 -7.22 -11.42 -8.13
CA VAL A 58 -5.77 -11.41 -8.11
C VAL A 58 -5.23 -11.05 -9.50
N PHE A 59 -4.12 -10.31 -9.51
CA PHE A 59 -3.42 -9.87 -10.71
C PHE A 59 -1.93 -10.08 -10.54
N GLU A 60 -1.23 -10.38 -11.61
CA GLU A 60 0.21 -10.22 -11.68
C GLU A 60 0.54 -8.72 -11.56
N TRP A 61 1.49 -8.39 -10.72
CA TRP A 61 1.93 -7.02 -10.52
C TRP A 61 3.30 -6.81 -11.15
N ARG A 62 3.35 -5.90 -12.10
CA ARG A 62 4.59 -5.47 -12.76
C ARG A 62 4.83 -4.00 -12.54
N GLN A 63 6.07 -3.58 -12.72
CA GLN A 63 6.46 -2.16 -12.77
C GLN A 63 7.14 -1.86 -14.10
N ASN A 64 6.70 -0.78 -14.76
CA ASN A 64 7.32 -0.26 -15.97
C ASN A 64 7.50 1.25 -15.82
N ALA A 65 8.73 1.76 -16.04
CA ALA A 65 9.09 3.17 -15.86
C ALA A 65 8.59 3.77 -14.52
N GLY A 66 8.67 3.00 -13.42
CA GLY A 66 8.22 3.41 -12.08
C GLY A 66 6.70 3.36 -11.85
N GLN A 67 5.90 2.97 -12.87
CA GLN A 67 4.44 2.84 -12.77
C GLN A 67 4.04 1.39 -12.56
N ASP A 68 3.05 1.18 -11.69
CA ASP A 68 2.49 -0.12 -11.40
C ASP A 68 1.51 -0.55 -12.51
N GLN A 69 1.59 -1.80 -12.92
CA GLN A 69 0.70 -2.43 -13.90
C GLN A 69 0.12 -3.71 -13.30
N LEU A 70 -1.19 -3.92 -13.47
CA LEU A 70 -1.90 -5.11 -13.04
C LEU A 70 -2.37 -5.87 -14.27
N ILE A 71 -1.92 -7.12 -14.40
CA ILE A 71 -2.18 -7.99 -15.55
C ILE A 71 -2.93 -9.22 -15.05
N SER A 72 -3.94 -9.67 -15.79
CA SER A 72 -4.67 -10.90 -15.45
C SER A 72 -3.71 -12.08 -15.38
N THR A 73 -3.92 -12.94 -14.38
CA THR A 73 -3.07 -14.13 -14.16
C THR A 73 -3.93 -15.31 -13.72
N ASP A 74 -3.47 -16.51 -14.05
CA ASP A 74 -3.97 -17.81 -13.59
C ASP A 74 -2.95 -18.54 -12.70
N GLU A 75 -1.76 -17.98 -12.48
CA GLU A 75 -0.71 -18.59 -11.64
C GLU A 75 -1.08 -18.65 -10.15
N ILE A 76 -1.86 -17.66 -9.69
CA ILE A 76 -2.39 -17.59 -8.32
C ILE A 76 -3.90 -17.35 -8.39
N VAL A 77 -4.63 -18.05 -7.55
CA VAL A 77 -6.07 -17.86 -7.36
C VAL A 77 -6.40 -17.58 -5.90
N VAL A 78 -7.52 -16.92 -5.70
CA VAL A 78 -8.12 -16.71 -4.37
C VAL A 78 -9.43 -17.46 -4.25
N SER A 79 -9.71 -18.01 -3.09
CA SER A 79 -10.92 -18.77 -2.84
C SER A 79 -11.53 -18.41 -1.49
N PRO A 80 -12.83 -18.05 -1.46
CA PRO A 80 -13.73 -17.85 -2.60
C PRO A 80 -13.48 -16.48 -3.28
N PRO A 81 -13.81 -16.30 -4.59
CA PRO A 81 -13.70 -15.03 -5.29
C PRO A 81 -14.82 -14.04 -4.93
N PHE A 82 -15.93 -14.55 -4.37
CA PHE A 82 -17.04 -13.75 -3.85
C PHE A 82 -17.44 -14.30 -2.48
N LEU A 83 -17.65 -13.40 -1.54
CA LEU A 83 -18.14 -13.78 -0.21
C LEU A 83 -19.01 -12.68 0.39
N LYS A 84 -19.97 -13.10 1.22
CA LYS A 84 -20.75 -12.23 2.10
C LYS A 84 -20.24 -12.40 3.51
N LEU A 85 -19.70 -11.32 4.08
CA LEU A 85 -19.18 -11.30 5.43
C LEU A 85 -20.22 -10.69 6.37
N GLN A 86 -20.72 -11.47 7.31
CA GLN A 86 -21.74 -11.02 8.26
C GLN A 86 -21.18 -9.96 9.23
N PRO A 87 -22.04 -9.19 9.93
CA PRO A 87 -21.60 -8.28 10.98
C PRO A 87 -20.77 -9.00 12.06
N ASN A 88 -19.64 -8.41 12.44
CA ASN A 88 -18.74 -8.94 13.48
C ASN A 88 -18.22 -10.37 13.22
N ASP A 89 -18.27 -10.82 11.96
CA ASP A 89 -17.80 -12.15 11.56
C ASP A 89 -16.43 -12.06 10.88
N SER A 90 -15.75 -13.20 10.81
CA SER A 90 -14.44 -13.35 10.18
C SER A 90 -14.43 -14.46 9.14
N TYR A 91 -13.61 -14.30 8.12
CA TYR A 91 -13.40 -15.28 7.08
C TYR A 91 -11.92 -15.38 6.69
N ASN A 92 -11.44 -16.60 6.45
CA ASN A 92 -10.08 -16.82 5.96
C ASN A 92 -10.10 -17.11 4.45
N LEU A 93 -9.72 -16.11 3.67
CA LEU A 93 -9.45 -16.27 2.24
C LEU A 93 -8.19 -17.11 2.03
N ARG A 94 -8.27 -18.05 1.13
CA ARG A 94 -7.14 -18.87 0.73
C ARG A 94 -6.54 -18.32 -0.58
N VAL A 95 -5.24 -18.08 -0.56
CA VAL A 95 -4.43 -17.67 -1.71
C VAL A 95 -3.62 -18.88 -2.12
N VAL A 96 -3.80 -19.39 -3.35
CA VAL A 96 -3.26 -20.70 -3.79
C VAL A 96 -2.46 -20.51 -5.08
N ARG A 97 -1.26 -21.05 -5.14
CA ARG A 97 -0.48 -21.21 -6.36
C ARG A 97 -0.99 -22.40 -7.16
N ILE A 98 -1.41 -22.18 -8.40
CA ILE A 98 -1.95 -23.25 -9.26
C ILE A 98 -0.84 -24.20 -9.71
N ASN A 99 0.30 -23.65 -10.09
CA ASN A 99 1.47 -24.43 -10.47
C ASN A 99 2.67 -24.04 -9.58
N PRO A 100 2.94 -24.80 -8.50
CA PRO A 100 3.94 -24.42 -7.50
C PRO A 100 5.37 -24.82 -7.91
N GLU A 101 5.77 -24.53 -9.15
CA GLU A 101 7.14 -24.76 -9.59
C GLU A 101 8.15 -23.90 -8.80
N PRO A 102 9.38 -24.40 -8.59
CA PRO A 102 10.44 -23.61 -8.02
C PRO A 102 10.71 -22.35 -8.84
N ILE A 103 10.90 -21.22 -8.18
CA ILE A 103 11.22 -19.95 -8.82
C ILE A 103 12.61 -19.46 -8.43
N SER A 104 13.23 -18.71 -9.32
CA SER A 104 14.44 -17.95 -9.03
C SER A 104 14.04 -16.51 -8.67
N GLY A 105 14.41 -16.03 -7.47
CA GLY A 105 14.05 -14.69 -7.04
C GLY A 105 12.61 -14.58 -6.54
N GLU A 106 11.83 -13.66 -7.10
CA GLU A 106 10.49 -13.32 -6.64
C GLU A 106 9.52 -13.13 -7.80
N LYS A 107 8.26 -13.62 -7.63
CA LYS A 107 7.10 -13.26 -8.45
C LYS A 107 6.16 -12.39 -7.63
N THR A 108 5.55 -11.39 -8.25
CA THR A 108 4.79 -10.35 -7.57
C THR A 108 3.37 -10.27 -8.07
N TYR A 109 2.41 -10.17 -7.14
CA TYR A 109 0.98 -10.12 -7.43
C TYR A 109 0.30 -9.09 -6.54
N ARG A 110 -0.94 -8.72 -6.90
CA ARG A 110 -1.84 -7.89 -6.10
C ARG A 110 -3.18 -8.57 -5.96
N ILE A 111 -3.65 -8.68 -4.74
CA ILE A 111 -5.05 -9.02 -4.44
C ILE A 111 -5.82 -7.71 -4.30
N ILE A 112 -6.92 -7.61 -5.06
CA ILE A 112 -7.87 -6.51 -4.97
C ILE A 112 -9.13 -7.05 -4.31
N ILE A 113 -9.53 -6.45 -3.22
CA ILE A 113 -10.76 -6.74 -2.49
C ILE A 113 -11.67 -5.53 -2.64
N ASP A 114 -12.76 -5.70 -3.36
CA ASP A 114 -13.78 -4.68 -3.60
C ASP A 114 -15.02 -4.98 -2.77
N GLU A 115 -15.48 -3.99 -2.03
CA GLU A 115 -16.81 -4.01 -1.45
C GLU A 115 -17.84 -3.70 -2.54
N LEU A 116 -18.87 -4.54 -2.64
CA LEU A 116 -19.91 -4.40 -3.65
C LEU A 116 -21.07 -3.54 -3.13
N PRO A 117 -21.70 -2.73 -3.98
CA PRO A 117 -22.85 -1.95 -3.59
C PRO A 117 -24.03 -2.85 -3.23
N LYS A 118 -24.71 -2.52 -2.14
CA LYS A 118 -25.97 -3.17 -1.79
C LYS A 118 -27.07 -2.69 -2.74
N PRO A 119 -28.08 -3.53 -3.06
CA PRO A 119 -29.27 -3.10 -3.80
C PRO A 119 -29.94 -1.94 -3.04
N ILE A 120 -30.13 -0.83 -3.73
CA ILE A 120 -30.82 0.34 -3.16
C ILE A 120 -32.32 0.11 -3.32
N ASP A 121 -33.06 0.10 -2.22
CA ASP A 121 -34.53 0.25 -2.27
C ASP A 121 -34.84 1.70 -2.66
N SER A 122 -35.30 1.88 -3.89
CA SER A 122 -35.65 3.21 -4.43
C SER A 122 -36.70 3.97 -3.61
N ARG A 123 -37.50 3.25 -2.77
CA ARG A 123 -38.47 3.84 -1.85
C ARG A 123 -37.82 4.40 -0.57
N LYS A 124 -36.59 3.98 -0.29
CA LYS A 124 -35.77 4.43 0.86
C LYS A 124 -34.54 5.16 0.39
N ALA A 125 -34.63 5.93 -0.70
CA ALA A 125 -33.51 6.74 -1.18
C ALA A 125 -33.08 7.70 -0.04
N ALA A 126 -32.28 7.18 0.89
CA ALA A 126 -31.69 7.95 1.95
C ALA A 126 -30.73 8.95 1.33
N GLN A 127 -30.88 10.21 1.69
CA GLN A 127 -29.89 11.23 1.40
C GLN A 127 -28.62 10.88 2.16
N GLY A 128 -27.63 10.28 1.48
CA GLY A 128 -26.36 9.90 2.10
C GLY A 128 -25.31 9.52 1.04
N VAL A 129 -24.04 9.71 1.38
CA VAL A 129 -22.91 9.25 0.56
C VAL A 129 -22.63 7.79 0.92
N ASN A 130 -22.73 6.89 -0.06
CA ASN A 130 -22.34 5.50 0.13
C ASN A 130 -20.87 5.34 -0.27
N VAL A 131 -19.98 5.06 0.69
CA VAL A 131 -18.56 4.88 0.45
C VAL A 131 -18.27 3.38 0.37
N LEU A 132 -17.82 2.93 -0.80
CA LEU A 132 -17.38 1.56 -1.02
C LEU A 132 -15.85 1.50 -0.91
N LEU A 133 -15.36 0.49 -0.21
CA LEU A 133 -13.93 0.32 0.02
C LEU A 133 -13.31 -0.60 -1.04
N ARG A 134 -12.12 -0.20 -1.50
CA ARG A 134 -11.22 -1.06 -2.28
C ARG A 134 -9.90 -1.21 -1.54
N SER A 135 -9.54 -2.43 -1.21
CA SER A 135 -8.25 -2.77 -0.63
C SER A 135 -7.34 -3.43 -1.66
N SER A 136 -6.07 -3.06 -1.68
CA SER A 136 -5.06 -3.65 -2.56
C SER A 136 -3.89 -4.15 -1.72
N LEU A 137 -3.70 -5.48 -1.69
CA LEU A 137 -2.66 -6.13 -0.90
C LEU A 137 -1.59 -6.73 -1.82
N PRO A 138 -0.30 -6.53 -1.54
CA PRO A 138 0.77 -7.21 -2.24
C PRO A 138 0.82 -8.69 -1.83
N VAL A 139 1.11 -9.54 -2.81
CA VAL A 139 1.43 -10.96 -2.62
C VAL A 139 2.75 -11.24 -3.31
N PHE A 140 3.67 -11.81 -2.57
CA PHE A 140 5.00 -12.17 -3.06
C PHE A 140 5.20 -13.68 -2.97
N VAL A 141 5.54 -14.30 -4.09
CA VAL A 141 6.08 -15.67 -4.09
C VAL A 141 7.58 -15.54 -4.15
N VAL A 142 8.28 -16.03 -3.11
CA VAL A 142 9.69 -15.68 -2.86
C VAL A 142 10.54 -16.93 -2.72
N ASN A 143 11.66 -16.96 -3.45
CA ASN A 143 12.73 -17.91 -3.14
C ASN A 143 13.44 -17.46 -1.85
N LYS A 144 13.77 -18.41 -0.95
CA LYS A 144 14.43 -18.11 0.33
C LYS A 144 15.76 -17.36 0.17
N ASP A 145 16.45 -17.56 -0.95
CA ASP A 145 17.75 -16.96 -1.25
C ASP A 145 17.64 -15.63 -2.03
N ALA A 146 16.38 -15.15 -2.25
CA ALA A 146 16.16 -13.88 -2.91
C ALA A 146 16.57 -12.70 -2.02
N ILE A 147 17.32 -11.77 -2.59
CA ILE A 147 17.88 -10.62 -1.88
C ILE A 147 17.45 -9.28 -2.50
N THR A 148 17.23 -8.30 -1.65
CA THR A 148 17.10 -6.89 -2.04
C THR A 148 18.49 -6.29 -2.15
N LYS A 149 18.80 -5.66 -3.29
CA LYS A 149 20.07 -4.94 -3.49
C LYS A 149 19.80 -3.62 -4.19
N LEU A 150 20.08 -2.50 -3.55
CA LEU A 150 19.82 -1.18 -4.08
C LEU A 150 21.08 -0.51 -4.60
N SER A 151 20.93 0.27 -5.65
CA SER A 151 21.89 1.25 -6.13
C SER A 151 21.18 2.56 -6.40
N TRP A 152 21.93 3.66 -6.54
CA TRP A 152 21.35 4.97 -6.76
C TRP A 152 22.22 5.84 -7.67
N LYS A 153 21.57 6.82 -8.29
CA LYS A 153 22.24 7.89 -9.03
C LYS A 153 21.41 9.18 -8.95
N ILE A 154 22.11 10.33 -8.99
CA ILE A 154 21.47 11.61 -9.21
C ILE A 154 21.38 11.84 -10.71
N ASP A 155 20.18 12.20 -11.19
CA ASP A 155 19.94 12.61 -12.56
C ASP A 155 19.72 14.14 -12.58
N VAL A 156 20.62 14.86 -13.27
CA VAL A 156 20.63 16.31 -13.37
C VAL A 156 20.20 16.83 -14.75
N ASN A 157 19.91 15.92 -15.69
CA ASN A 157 19.57 16.28 -17.07
C ASN A 157 18.15 16.80 -17.27
N GLN A 158 17.36 16.85 -16.21
CA GLN A 158 15.99 17.38 -16.20
C GLN A 158 15.97 18.74 -15.50
N ASN A 159 14.94 19.56 -15.81
CA ASN A 159 14.72 20.86 -15.16
C ASN A 159 14.67 20.78 -13.62
N THR A 160 14.38 19.61 -13.08
CA THR A 160 14.39 19.33 -11.65
C THR A 160 15.28 18.12 -11.38
N PRO A 161 16.35 18.24 -10.58
CA PRO A 161 17.20 17.12 -10.21
C PRO A 161 16.38 16.01 -9.56
N SER A 162 16.69 14.76 -9.90
CA SER A 162 16.02 13.60 -9.34
C SER A 162 17.01 12.56 -8.83
N LEU A 163 16.61 11.83 -7.80
CA LEU A 163 17.31 10.66 -7.28
C LEU A 163 16.66 9.41 -7.86
N ASN A 164 17.40 8.68 -8.65
CA ASN A 164 16.98 7.39 -9.18
C ASN A 164 17.48 6.28 -8.25
N ILE A 165 16.55 5.49 -7.71
CA ILE A 165 16.85 4.30 -6.91
C ILE A 165 16.55 3.08 -7.77
N SER A 166 17.55 2.22 -7.95
CA SER A 166 17.44 0.97 -8.71
C SER A 166 17.57 -0.22 -7.78
N ASN A 167 16.62 -1.13 -7.82
CA ASN A 167 16.74 -2.43 -7.18
C ASN A 167 17.40 -3.39 -8.17
N ILE A 168 18.66 -3.68 -7.96
CA ILE A 168 19.45 -4.61 -8.77
C ILE A 168 19.49 -6.04 -8.18
N GLY A 169 18.68 -6.26 -7.13
CA GLY A 169 18.44 -7.57 -6.53
C GLY A 169 17.24 -8.27 -7.17
N ASN A 170 16.98 -9.47 -6.73
CA ASN A 170 15.90 -10.33 -7.21
C ASN A 170 14.73 -10.48 -6.20
N ARG A 171 14.65 -9.58 -5.20
CA ARG A 171 13.54 -9.42 -4.25
C ARG A 171 13.16 -7.95 -4.17
N HIS A 172 11.88 -7.65 -3.97
CA HIS A 172 11.37 -6.29 -3.83
C HIS A 172 12.04 -5.48 -2.70
N ALA A 173 12.02 -4.17 -2.84
CA ALA A 173 12.36 -3.21 -1.80
C ALA A 173 11.13 -2.36 -1.47
N LEU A 174 10.74 -2.27 -0.20
CA LEU A 174 9.75 -1.30 0.29
C LEU A 174 10.50 -0.13 0.92
N LEU A 175 10.45 1.04 0.29
CA LEU A 175 11.04 2.25 0.84
C LEU A 175 10.08 2.91 1.83
N ASN A 176 10.52 3.03 3.09
CA ASN A 176 9.78 3.71 4.15
C ASN A 176 10.27 5.15 4.38
N SER A 177 11.54 5.44 4.09
CA SER A 177 12.12 6.78 4.10
C SER A 177 13.24 6.89 3.08
N LEU A 178 13.53 8.12 2.61
CA LEU A 178 14.59 8.40 1.65
C LEU A 178 15.12 9.81 1.88
N THR A 179 16.43 9.95 2.01
CA THR A 179 17.11 11.25 2.19
C THR A 179 18.41 11.23 1.40
N LEU A 180 18.61 12.22 0.54
CA LEU A 180 19.91 12.51 -0.05
C LEU A 180 20.72 13.33 0.94
N VAL A 181 21.97 12.97 1.18
CA VAL A 181 22.88 13.65 2.08
C VAL A 181 24.08 14.16 1.28
N ASP A 182 24.29 15.46 1.27
CA ASP A 182 25.50 16.09 0.81
C ASP A 182 26.51 16.08 1.98
N THR A 183 27.45 15.17 1.93
CA THR A 183 28.44 14.97 3.01
C THR A 183 29.53 16.02 3.01
N THR A 184 29.74 16.73 1.89
CA THR A 184 30.68 17.83 1.78
C THR A 184 30.13 19.11 2.42
N ALA A 185 28.88 19.45 2.14
CA ALA A 185 28.22 20.64 2.71
C ALA A 185 27.52 20.35 4.04
N ASN A 186 27.51 19.11 4.52
CA ASN A 186 26.78 18.65 5.71
C ASN A 186 25.29 19.02 5.65
N LYS A 187 24.65 18.79 4.50
CA LYS A 187 23.26 19.16 4.23
C LYS A 187 22.43 17.95 3.84
N SER A 188 21.21 17.87 4.35
CA SER A 188 20.28 16.78 4.09
C SER A 188 19.06 17.25 3.33
N TYR A 189 18.63 16.45 2.36
CA TYR A 189 17.47 16.69 1.50
C TYR A 189 16.49 15.52 1.65
N PRO A 190 15.48 15.63 2.55
CA PRO A 190 14.48 14.59 2.69
C PRO A 190 13.62 14.50 1.43
N ILE A 191 13.37 13.29 0.98
CA ILE A 191 12.63 12.99 -0.25
C ILE A 191 11.32 12.29 0.12
N LYS A 192 10.21 12.80 -0.41
CA LYS A 192 8.89 12.21 -0.16
C LYS A 192 8.78 10.86 -0.85
N VAL A 193 8.51 9.81 -0.06
CA VAL A 193 8.20 8.46 -0.54
C VAL A 193 6.77 8.09 -0.16
N ASN A 194 6.17 7.19 -0.94
CA ASN A 194 4.89 6.60 -0.56
C ASN A 194 5.16 5.42 0.40
N THR A 195 4.96 5.64 1.69
CA THR A 195 5.27 4.63 2.72
C THR A 195 4.35 3.41 2.69
N VAL A 196 3.19 3.51 2.06
CA VAL A 196 2.21 2.41 1.91
C VAL A 196 2.49 1.57 0.67
N ASN A 197 2.88 2.23 -0.44
CA ASN A 197 3.10 1.59 -1.75
C ASN A 197 4.46 1.97 -2.34
N GLY A 198 5.46 2.19 -1.50
CA GLY A 198 6.82 2.57 -1.88
C GLY A 198 7.68 1.43 -2.43
N TYR A 199 7.06 0.42 -3.03
CA TYR A 199 7.78 -0.73 -3.55
C TYR A 199 8.57 -0.40 -4.81
N ILE A 200 9.79 -0.91 -4.87
CA ILE A 200 10.60 -1.06 -6.08
C ILE A 200 10.78 -2.58 -6.27
N LEU A 201 10.11 -3.13 -7.29
CA LEU A 201 10.17 -4.57 -7.55
C LEU A 201 11.59 -4.99 -7.97
N ALA A 202 11.84 -6.29 -8.01
CA ALA A 202 13.10 -6.86 -8.49
C ALA A 202 13.45 -6.32 -9.88
N GLU A 203 14.71 -5.91 -10.07
CA GLU A 203 15.24 -5.39 -11.35
C GLU A 203 14.51 -4.13 -11.88
N LYS A 204 13.86 -3.37 -11.00
CA LYS A 204 13.14 -2.13 -11.35
C LYS A 204 13.77 -0.91 -10.69
N SER A 205 13.37 0.27 -11.20
CA SER A 205 13.86 1.57 -10.72
C SER A 205 12.71 2.54 -10.54
N LYS A 206 12.88 3.48 -9.61
CA LYS A 206 12.00 4.63 -9.42
C LYS A 206 12.82 5.91 -9.30
N SER A 207 12.33 6.98 -9.91
CA SER A 207 12.87 8.33 -9.78
C SER A 207 12.06 9.15 -8.81
N TYR A 208 12.75 9.93 -7.99
CA TYR A 208 12.19 10.79 -6.97
C TYR A 208 12.73 12.19 -7.13
N SER A 209 11.86 13.20 -7.31
CA SER A 209 12.27 14.60 -7.39
C SER A 209 12.88 15.07 -6.07
N ILE A 210 13.96 15.85 -6.16
CA ILE A 210 14.64 16.42 -4.99
C ILE A 210 14.30 17.89 -4.92
N SER A 211 13.55 18.30 -3.91
CA SER A 211 13.16 19.70 -3.72
C SER A 211 14.29 20.52 -3.14
N ASN A 212 14.42 21.79 -3.58
CA ASN A 212 15.41 22.76 -3.07
C ASN A 212 16.86 22.26 -3.11
N PHE A 213 17.18 21.48 -4.14
CA PHE A 213 18.50 20.90 -4.35
C PHE A 213 19.15 21.44 -5.63
N THR A 214 20.41 21.80 -5.53
CA THR A 214 21.28 22.14 -6.66
C THR A 214 22.47 21.20 -6.62
N TYR A 215 22.66 20.42 -7.66
CA TYR A 215 23.78 19.49 -7.76
C TYR A 215 25.10 20.24 -7.87
N GLN A 216 26.09 19.80 -7.10
CA GLN A 216 27.46 20.32 -7.12
C GLN A 216 28.41 19.19 -7.52
N PRO A 217 29.08 19.26 -8.69
CA PRO A 217 29.90 18.15 -9.21
C PRO A 217 31.06 17.75 -8.29
N ASN A 218 31.56 18.69 -7.47
CA ASN A 218 32.70 18.45 -6.57
C ASN A 218 32.29 18.00 -5.17
N HIS A 219 31.00 17.85 -4.89
CA HIS A 219 30.51 17.38 -3.60
C HIS A 219 30.38 15.86 -3.58
N LYS A 220 30.50 15.30 -2.39
CA LYS A 220 30.25 13.89 -2.14
C LYS A 220 28.83 13.71 -1.60
N TYR A 221 28.14 12.70 -2.09
CA TYR A 221 26.77 12.41 -1.73
C TYR A 221 26.65 10.98 -1.20
N SER A 222 25.69 10.77 -0.32
CA SER A 222 25.24 9.45 0.13
C SER A 222 23.71 9.45 0.24
N VAL A 223 23.11 8.26 0.30
CA VAL A 223 21.67 8.11 0.44
C VAL A 223 21.37 7.37 1.72
N SER A 224 20.68 8.03 2.64
CA SER A 224 20.14 7.41 3.85
C SER A 224 18.69 7.01 3.60
N LEU A 225 18.35 5.76 3.86
CA LEU A 225 17.00 5.23 3.60
C LEU A 225 16.62 4.18 4.63
N THR A 226 15.30 3.96 4.77
CA THR A 226 14.76 2.79 5.45
C THR A 226 14.12 1.90 4.39
N VAL A 227 14.60 0.67 4.27
CA VAL A 227 14.13 -0.33 3.32
C VAL A 227 13.74 -1.60 4.05
N ASN A 228 12.54 -2.14 3.77
CA ASN A 228 12.00 -3.33 4.43
C ASN A 228 12.09 -3.23 5.97
N GLY A 229 11.83 -2.04 6.52
CA GLY A 229 11.90 -1.73 7.95
C GLY A 229 13.31 -1.56 8.54
N LYS A 230 14.39 -1.71 7.73
CA LYS A 230 15.78 -1.56 8.19
C LYS A 230 16.39 -0.27 7.65
N LYS A 231 17.01 0.53 8.54
CA LYS A 231 17.77 1.72 8.15
C LYS A 231 19.10 1.33 7.55
N THR A 232 19.46 1.92 6.43
CA THR A 232 20.75 1.70 5.74
C THR A 232 21.24 2.98 5.06
N THR A 233 22.51 2.99 4.68
CA THR A 233 23.14 4.06 3.88
C THR A 233 23.81 3.43 2.67
N LEU A 234 23.64 4.06 1.51
CA LEU A 234 24.23 3.68 0.23
C LEU A 234 25.27 4.73 -0.20
#